data_2c374926cf37007f38de27f36e5fc805
#
_entry.id   2c374926cf37007f38de27f36e5fc805
#
_cell.length_a   1.000
_cell.length_b   1.000
_cell.length_c   1.000
_cell.angle_alpha   90.00
_cell.angle_beta   90.00
_cell.angle_gamma   90.00
#
_symmetry.space_group_name_H-M   'P 1'
#
loop_
_entity.id
_entity.type
_entity.pdbx_description
1 polymer ?
#
loop_
_entity_poly.entity_id
_entity_poly.type
_entity_poly.pdbx_seq_one_letter_code
_entity_poly.pdbx_strand_id
1 'polypeptide(L)'
;MPTLRDGTDTQDRRLDRLQEFDDRSKDYDIRGLVPETLKTKTWQCPVWLDQGQEGACVGFSWSHCASAYKDHTRGISNSFAEQKVYWEAQKNDPWPGGAYPGANPHNDGTSVLSGAKIMQQYGFIDSYRWAFSIDDVLATLSNHGVVEIGIWWRDSMFDPDPSGLLDISGQHVGGHAICVRGHALKRRFPGHGELHVVRLRNSWGKTWGLDGDCFLRVEDLETILNDDGEACIPMGKHSLKQLP
;
A
#
# COMPACT_ATOMS: atom_id res chain seq x y z
N MET A 1 -14.84 -4.61 18.86
CA MET A 1 -13.86 -4.23 17.83
C MET A 1 -12.89 -5.40 17.72
N PRO A 2 -12.46 -5.79 16.53
CA PRO A 2 -11.43 -6.82 16.39
C PRO A 2 -10.12 -6.32 16.99
N THR A 3 -9.42 -7.22 17.69
CA THR A 3 -8.08 -6.95 18.25
C THR A 3 -7.06 -7.61 17.33
N LEU A 4 -6.08 -6.84 16.87
CA LEU A 4 -5.00 -7.28 15.99
C LEU A 4 -3.90 -8.01 16.76
N ARG A 5 -2.95 -8.60 16.04
CA ARG A 5 -1.87 -9.43 16.61
C ARG A 5 -0.91 -8.69 17.52
N ASP A 6 -0.77 -7.38 17.37
CA ASP A 6 0.01 -6.50 18.25
C ASP A 6 -0.75 -6.02 19.48
N GLY A 7 -2.02 -6.42 19.62
CA GLY A 7 -2.92 -6.03 20.71
C GLY A 7 -3.66 -4.71 20.47
N THR A 8 -3.50 -4.08 19.32
CA THR A 8 -4.28 -2.88 18.97
C THR A 8 -5.68 -3.27 18.51
N ASP A 9 -6.64 -2.37 18.70
CA ASP A 9 -8.00 -2.54 18.22
C ASP A 9 -8.19 -1.79 16.89
N THR A 10 -8.96 -2.40 15.98
CA THR A 10 -9.41 -1.75 14.75
C THR A 10 -10.93 -1.60 14.74
N GLN A 11 -11.43 -0.53 14.14
CA GLN A 11 -12.88 -0.32 13.99
C GLN A 11 -13.45 -1.04 12.77
N ASP A 12 -12.60 -1.41 11.81
CA ASP A 12 -12.99 -2.15 10.61
C ASP A 12 -11.98 -3.27 10.35
N ARG A 13 -12.45 -4.50 10.14
CA ARG A 13 -11.59 -5.68 9.91
C ARG A 13 -10.69 -5.54 8.68
N ARG A 14 -11.07 -4.74 7.70
CA ARG A 14 -10.26 -4.46 6.50
C ARG A 14 -9.01 -3.64 6.80
N LEU A 15 -8.88 -3.08 8.01
CA LEU A 15 -7.81 -2.20 8.46
C LEU A 15 -6.93 -2.95 9.46
N ASP A 16 -5.95 -3.70 8.94
CA ASP A 16 -5.14 -4.64 9.72
C ASP A 16 -3.63 -4.41 9.59
N ARG A 17 -3.19 -3.32 8.96
CA ARG A 17 -1.77 -3.01 8.88
C ARG A 17 -1.20 -2.72 10.26
N LEU A 18 -0.21 -3.52 10.66
CA LEU A 18 0.58 -3.32 11.87
C LEU A 18 1.81 -2.48 11.57
N GLN A 19 2.24 -1.69 12.52
CA GLN A 19 3.47 -0.91 12.42
C GLN A 19 4.65 -1.74 12.90
N GLU A 20 5.62 -1.99 12.02
CA GLU A 20 6.87 -2.67 12.34
C GLU A 20 8.02 -1.70 12.16
N PHE A 21 8.59 -1.27 13.26
CA PHE A 21 9.73 -0.38 13.24
C PHE A 21 11.03 -1.20 13.28
N ASP A 22 11.85 -1.06 12.24
CA ASP A 22 13.21 -1.63 12.16
C ASP A 22 14.21 -0.48 11.95
N ASP A 23 15.04 -0.20 12.94
CA ASP A 23 16.04 0.87 12.87
C ASP A 23 16.96 0.77 11.65
N ARG A 24 17.20 -0.45 11.16
CA ARG A 24 18.00 -0.69 9.94
C ARG A 24 17.34 -0.15 8.69
N SER A 25 16.02 0.08 8.70
CA SER A 25 15.29 0.68 7.57
C SER A 25 15.83 2.06 7.20
N LYS A 26 16.39 2.78 8.16
CA LYS A 26 17.01 4.10 7.95
C LYS A 26 18.23 4.05 7.02
N ASP A 27 18.94 2.91 6.98
CA ASP A 27 20.10 2.69 6.11
C ASP A 27 19.70 2.37 4.66
N TYR A 28 18.41 2.17 4.42
CA TYR A 28 17.81 1.82 3.12
C TYR A 28 17.00 2.96 2.51
N ASP A 29 17.49 4.20 2.66
CA ASP A 29 16.87 5.39 2.07
C ASP A 29 16.90 5.32 0.52
N ILE A 30 15.82 5.76 -0.12
CA ILE A 30 15.72 5.89 -1.59
C ILE A 30 16.40 7.15 -2.11
N ARG A 31 16.64 8.12 -1.25
CA ARG A 31 17.20 9.42 -1.62
C ARG A 31 18.51 9.29 -2.38
N GLY A 32 18.60 10.00 -3.50
CA GLY A 32 19.77 9.96 -4.39
C GLY A 32 19.84 8.74 -5.31
N LEU A 33 18.93 7.77 -5.19
CA LEU A 33 18.84 6.60 -6.08
C LEU A 33 17.88 6.79 -7.26
N VAL A 34 17.02 7.79 -7.18
CA VAL A 34 16.05 8.15 -8.24
C VAL A 34 16.22 9.62 -8.64
N PRO A 35 15.96 9.98 -9.90
CA PRO A 35 16.00 11.39 -10.33
C PRO A 35 14.93 12.21 -9.62
N GLU A 36 15.28 13.42 -9.19
CA GLU A 36 14.36 14.31 -8.45
C GLU A 36 13.38 15.08 -9.36
N THR A 37 13.56 15.02 -10.69
CA THR A 37 12.69 15.72 -11.65
C THR A 37 11.27 15.17 -11.60
N LEU A 38 10.32 16.00 -11.21
CA LEU A 38 8.91 15.61 -11.13
C LEU A 38 8.23 15.71 -12.49
N LYS A 39 7.43 14.71 -12.81
CA LYS A 39 6.55 14.67 -14.00
C LYS A 39 5.28 13.90 -13.68
N THR A 40 4.15 14.37 -14.17
CA THR A 40 2.90 13.61 -14.08
C THR A 40 3.09 12.21 -14.64
N LYS A 41 2.83 11.20 -13.83
CA LYS A 41 2.99 9.79 -14.19
C LYS A 41 1.94 8.93 -13.48
N THR A 42 1.38 7.97 -14.22
CA THR A 42 0.54 6.91 -13.66
C THR A 42 1.05 5.57 -14.17
N TRP A 43 1.38 4.67 -13.27
CA TRP A 43 1.77 3.30 -13.57
C TRP A 43 0.52 2.45 -13.78
N GLN A 44 0.52 1.60 -14.79
CA GLN A 44 -0.61 0.71 -15.05
C GLN A 44 -0.71 -0.33 -13.94
N CYS A 45 -1.94 -0.59 -13.48
CA CYS A 45 -2.26 -1.65 -12.54
C CYS A 45 -3.50 -2.37 -13.06
N PRO A 46 -3.33 -3.44 -13.86
CA PRO A 46 -4.42 -4.05 -14.61
C PRO A 46 -5.29 -5.00 -13.78
N VAL A 47 -5.01 -5.17 -12.50
CA VAL A 47 -5.82 -6.00 -11.60
C VAL A 47 -6.61 -5.14 -10.61
N TRP A 48 -7.78 -5.64 -10.25
CA TRP A 48 -8.63 -5.11 -9.20
C TRP A 48 -8.84 -6.22 -8.17
N LEU A 49 -8.16 -6.10 -7.04
CA LEU A 49 -8.26 -7.06 -5.96
C LEU A 49 -9.29 -6.57 -4.95
N ASP A 50 -9.96 -7.52 -4.31
CA ASP A 50 -10.95 -7.26 -3.28
C ASP A 50 -10.70 -8.21 -2.10
N GLN A 51 -10.26 -7.64 -0.97
CA GLN A 51 -10.02 -8.39 0.27
C GLN A 51 -11.31 -8.76 1.00
N GLY A 52 -12.47 -8.25 0.53
CA GLY A 52 -13.76 -8.47 1.18
C GLY A 52 -13.77 -7.95 2.60
N GLN A 53 -14.04 -8.82 3.57
CA GLN A 53 -14.02 -8.50 5.01
C GLN A 53 -12.77 -9.06 5.72
N GLU A 54 -11.78 -9.51 4.96
CA GLU A 54 -10.54 -10.03 5.53
C GLU A 54 -9.57 -8.91 5.90
N GLY A 55 -8.92 -9.05 7.02
CA GLY A 55 -7.83 -8.20 7.46
C GLY A 55 -6.54 -8.55 6.71
N ALA A 56 -6.46 -8.23 5.43
CA ALA A 56 -5.37 -8.65 4.53
C ALA A 56 -4.80 -7.52 3.66
N CYS A 57 -5.00 -6.26 4.06
CA CYS A 57 -4.65 -5.10 3.24
C CYS A 57 -3.19 -5.10 2.77
N VAL A 58 -2.23 -5.52 3.59
CA VAL A 58 -0.81 -5.60 3.24
C VAL A 58 -0.57 -6.57 2.09
N GLY A 59 -1.13 -7.78 2.14
CA GLY A 59 -0.96 -8.78 1.08
C GLY A 59 -1.57 -8.34 -0.24
N PHE A 60 -2.73 -7.69 -0.18
CA PHE A 60 -3.44 -7.17 -1.35
C PHE A 60 -2.75 -5.96 -1.97
N SER A 61 -2.26 -5.05 -1.16
CA SER A 61 -1.55 -3.87 -1.61
C SER A 61 -0.21 -4.22 -2.27
N TRP A 62 0.60 -5.09 -1.66
CA TRP A 62 1.82 -5.61 -2.29
C TRP A 62 1.54 -6.37 -3.59
N SER A 63 0.42 -7.09 -3.67
CA SER A 63 -0.03 -7.76 -4.91
C SER A 63 -0.39 -6.74 -6.00
N HIS A 64 -1.01 -5.61 -5.66
CA HIS A 64 -1.18 -4.47 -6.57
C HIS A 64 0.19 -3.90 -7.01
N CYS A 65 1.13 -3.71 -6.11
CA CYS A 65 2.48 -3.28 -6.45
C CYS A 65 3.16 -4.25 -7.42
N ALA A 66 3.01 -5.57 -7.24
CA ALA A 66 3.53 -6.58 -8.17
C ALA A 66 2.88 -6.48 -9.56
N SER A 67 1.60 -6.15 -9.64
CA SER A 67 0.88 -6.02 -10.91
C SER A 67 1.08 -4.66 -11.58
N ALA A 68 1.44 -3.62 -10.85
CA ALA A 68 1.46 -2.23 -11.29
C ALA A 68 2.79 -1.85 -11.96
N TYR A 69 3.19 -2.50 -13.04
CA TYR A 69 4.45 -2.17 -13.70
C TYR A 69 4.43 -2.46 -15.20
N LYS A 70 5.51 -2.03 -15.86
CA LYS A 70 5.75 -2.16 -17.30
C LYS A 70 5.65 -3.61 -17.78
N ASP A 71 6.15 -4.56 -16.98
CA ASP A 71 6.08 -5.99 -17.23
C ASP A 71 5.16 -6.62 -16.18
N HIS A 72 3.86 -6.63 -16.44
CA HIS A 72 2.86 -7.12 -15.50
C HIS A 72 3.03 -8.60 -15.18
N THR A 73 3.14 -8.94 -13.91
CA THR A 73 2.96 -10.32 -13.48
C THR A 73 1.50 -10.72 -13.69
N ARG A 74 1.29 -11.81 -14.43
CA ARG A 74 -0.05 -12.35 -14.71
C ARG A 74 -0.48 -13.33 -13.63
N GLY A 75 -1.79 -13.52 -13.50
CA GLY A 75 -2.37 -14.51 -12.59
C GLY A 75 -2.51 -14.06 -11.14
N ILE A 76 -2.13 -12.83 -10.79
CA ILE A 76 -2.37 -12.27 -9.46
C ILE A 76 -3.89 -12.21 -9.22
N SER A 77 -4.33 -12.83 -8.14
CA SER A 77 -5.73 -12.97 -7.73
C SER A 77 -5.89 -12.65 -6.25
N ASN A 78 -7.14 -12.56 -5.77
CA ASN A 78 -7.42 -12.42 -4.35
C ASN A 78 -6.81 -13.56 -3.53
N SER A 79 -6.98 -14.80 -3.99
CA SER A 79 -6.40 -15.98 -3.34
C SER A 79 -4.87 -15.95 -3.28
N PHE A 80 -4.21 -15.42 -4.32
CA PHE A 80 -2.76 -15.22 -4.29
C PHE A 80 -2.38 -14.15 -3.25
N ALA A 81 -3.05 -13.00 -3.25
CA ALA A 81 -2.78 -11.90 -2.32
C ALA A 81 -2.95 -12.33 -0.85
N GLU A 82 -4.01 -13.09 -0.58
CA GLU A 82 -4.31 -13.61 0.75
C GLU A 82 -3.34 -14.72 1.16
N GLN A 83 -3.28 -15.82 0.39
CA GLN A 83 -2.62 -17.04 0.83
C GLN A 83 -1.10 -17.03 0.63
N LYS A 84 -0.63 -16.37 -0.43
CA LYS A 84 0.79 -16.35 -0.79
C LYS A 84 1.52 -15.11 -0.31
N VAL A 85 0.85 -13.98 -0.18
CA VAL A 85 1.51 -12.77 0.32
C VAL A 85 1.15 -12.51 1.77
N TYR A 86 -0.13 -12.40 2.11
CA TYR A 86 -0.55 -12.05 3.47
C TYR A 86 -0.22 -13.13 4.50
N TRP A 87 -0.66 -14.37 4.28
CA TRP A 87 -0.39 -15.46 5.24
C TRP A 87 1.11 -15.75 5.38
N GLU A 88 1.87 -15.66 4.30
CA GLU A 88 3.32 -15.85 4.37
C GLU A 88 4.01 -14.68 5.08
N ALA A 89 3.53 -13.44 4.90
CA ALA A 89 4.01 -12.30 5.68
C ALA A 89 3.78 -12.50 7.18
N GLN A 90 2.59 -12.99 7.57
CA GLN A 90 2.27 -13.30 8.96
C GLN A 90 3.13 -14.39 9.58
N LYS A 91 3.60 -15.37 8.80
CA LYS A 91 4.52 -16.41 9.28
C LYS A 91 5.95 -15.92 9.48
N ASN A 92 6.29 -14.78 8.90
CA ASN A 92 7.64 -14.21 8.89
C ASN A 92 7.76 -12.90 9.69
N ASP A 93 6.67 -12.36 10.19
CA ASP A 93 6.67 -11.17 11.04
C ASP A 93 6.92 -11.52 12.53
N PRO A 94 7.14 -10.54 13.41
CA PRO A 94 7.49 -10.80 14.80
C PRO A 94 6.31 -11.21 15.70
N TRP A 95 5.05 -11.13 15.22
CA TRP A 95 3.88 -11.40 16.05
C TRP A 95 3.45 -12.88 15.99
N PRO A 96 3.01 -13.48 17.11
CA PRO A 96 2.57 -14.87 17.12
C PRO A 96 1.21 -15.05 16.41
N GLY A 97 1.00 -16.23 15.82
CA GLY A 97 -0.27 -16.60 15.18
C GLY A 97 -0.46 -16.00 13.79
N GLY A 98 -1.72 -15.82 13.38
CA GLY A 98 -2.08 -15.29 12.08
C GLY A 98 -3.51 -15.65 11.66
N ALA A 99 -3.93 -15.22 10.47
CA ALA A 99 -5.22 -15.57 9.88
C ALA A 99 -5.18 -16.86 9.03
N TYR A 100 -4.01 -17.46 8.83
CA TYR A 100 -3.86 -18.69 8.06
C TYR A 100 -4.42 -19.91 8.78
N PRO A 101 -4.83 -20.96 8.06
CA PRO A 101 -5.38 -22.18 8.65
C PRO A 101 -4.41 -22.83 9.65
N GLY A 102 -4.90 -23.11 10.85
CA GLY A 102 -4.11 -23.70 11.93
C GLY A 102 -3.28 -22.72 12.76
N ALA A 103 -3.33 -21.44 12.47
CA ALA A 103 -2.68 -20.42 13.28
C ALA A 103 -3.27 -20.36 14.72
N ASN A 104 -2.40 -20.16 15.70
CA ASN A 104 -2.79 -19.99 17.10
C ASN A 104 -1.85 -18.98 17.79
N PRO A 105 -2.35 -17.82 18.25
CA PRO A 105 -3.73 -17.34 18.15
C PRO A 105 -4.17 -17.09 16.69
N HIS A 106 -5.48 -17.14 16.44
CA HIS A 106 -6.05 -16.81 15.13
C HIS A 106 -6.49 -15.35 15.14
N ASN A 107 -5.63 -14.46 14.62
CA ASN A 107 -5.85 -13.01 14.59
C ASN A 107 -5.29 -12.40 13.30
N ASP A 108 -5.87 -11.26 12.91
CA ASP A 108 -5.46 -10.49 11.73
C ASP A 108 -4.26 -9.58 12.04
N GLY A 109 -3.61 -9.12 10.98
CA GLY A 109 -2.56 -8.10 11.00
C GLY A 109 -1.19 -8.61 10.54
N THR A 110 -0.50 -7.75 9.79
CA THR A 110 0.92 -7.88 9.44
C THR A 110 1.48 -6.52 9.02
N SER A 111 2.78 -6.41 8.78
CA SER A 111 3.46 -5.16 8.45
C SER A 111 3.77 -5.01 6.95
N VAL A 112 3.94 -3.77 6.51
CA VAL A 112 4.47 -3.45 5.17
C VAL A 112 5.84 -4.06 4.96
N LEU A 113 6.70 -4.03 5.99
CA LEU A 113 8.05 -4.62 5.94
C LEU A 113 8.00 -6.14 5.72
N SER A 114 7.12 -6.85 6.40
CA SER A 114 6.99 -8.30 6.22
C SER A 114 6.45 -8.65 4.83
N GLY A 115 5.52 -7.87 4.30
CA GLY A 115 5.11 -7.98 2.90
C GLY A 115 6.26 -7.78 1.93
N ALA A 116 7.12 -6.76 2.13
CA ALA A 116 8.31 -6.52 1.30
C ALA A 116 9.28 -7.71 1.30
N LYS A 117 9.51 -8.32 2.47
CA LYS A 117 10.36 -9.52 2.61
C LYS A 117 9.81 -10.70 1.80
N ILE A 118 8.49 -10.92 1.79
CA ILE A 118 7.85 -11.97 0.99
C ILE A 118 7.97 -11.68 -0.51
N MET A 119 7.76 -10.43 -0.93
CA MET A 119 7.92 -10.04 -2.33
C MET A 119 9.36 -10.25 -2.82
N GLN A 120 10.36 -10.00 -1.98
CA GLN A 120 11.76 -10.27 -2.26
C GLN A 120 12.04 -11.78 -2.30
N GLN A 121 11.56 -12.53 -1.33
CA GLN A 121 11.73 -13.99 -1.26
C GLN A 121 11.18 -14.69 -2.52
N TYR A 122 10.06 -14.23 -3.04
CA TYR A 122 9.45 -14.76 -4.26
C TYR A 122 10.07 -14.24 -5.56
N GLY A 123 11.03 -13.31 -5.48
CA GLY A 123 11.72 -12.75 -6.63
C GLY A 123 10.88 -11.75 -7.44
N PHE A 124 9.85 -11.17 -6.85
CA PHE A 124 9.14 -10.04 -7.48
C PHE A 124 9.97 -8.76 -7.47
N ILE A 125 10.82 -8.63 -6.47
CA ILE A 125 11.73 -7.50 -6.28
C ILE A 125 13.11 -8.02 -5.85
N ASP A 126 14.18 -7.29 -6.21
CA ASP A 126 15.55 -7.60 -5.76
C ASP A 126 15.79 -7.11 -4.34
N SER A 127 15.21 -5.96 -4.02
CA SER A 127 15.32 -5.31 -2.71
C SER A 127 14.20 -4.30 -2.53
N TYR A 128 14.17 -3.64 -1.38
CA TYR A 128 13.28 -2.52 -1.10
C TYR A 128 14.04 -1.37 -0.47
N ARG A 129 13.46 -0.16 -0.58
CA ARG A 129 13.96 1.08 0.01
C ARG A 129 12.82 1.80 0.72
N TRP A 130 13.17 2.81 1.50
CA TRP A 130 12.21 3.62 2.22
C TRP A 130 12.31 5.08 1.77
N ALA A 131 11.17 5.74 1.63
CA ALA A 131 11.08 7.17 1.46
C ALA A 131 10.79 7.83 2.80
N PHE A 132 11.58 8.84 3.16
CA PHE A 132 11.42 9.58 4.41
C PHE A 132 10.92 11.00 4.21
N SER A 133 10.58 11.36 2.97
CA SER A 133 9.98 12.64 2.62
C SER A 133 8.96 12.48 1.50
N ILE A 134 8.05 13.43 1.42
CA ILE A 134 7.09 13.48 0.30
C ILE A 134 7.79 13.64 -1.04
N ASP A 135 8.90 14.37 -1.10
CA ASP A 135 9.69 14.56 -2.32
C ASP A 135 10.28 13.24 -2.83
N ASP A 136 10.76 12.36 -1.94
CA ASP A 136 11.26 11.02 -2.29
C ASP A 136 10.14 10.14 -2.87
N VAL A 137 8.93 10.22 -2.31
CA VAL A 137 7.74 9.54 -2.85
C VAL A 137 7.41 10.05 -4.25
N LEU A 138 7.34 11.35 -4.45
CA LEU A 138 7.00 11.97 -5.73
C LEU A 138 8.07 11.70 -6.80
N ALA A 139 9.35 11.77 -6.43
CA ALA A 139 10.47 11.42 -7.30
C ALA A 139 10.39 9.96 -7.75
N THR A 140 10.09 9.05 -6.83
CA THR A 140 9.88 7.63 -7.11
C THR A 140 8.72 7.42 -8.08
N LEU A 141 7.56 7.99 -7.80
CA LEU A 141 6.38 7.90 -8.66
C LEU A 141 6.62 8.47 -10.06
N SER A 142 7.43 9.54 -10.17
CA SER A 142 7.79 10.16 -11.44
C SER A 142 8.70 9.28 -12.30
N ASN A 143 9.70 8.61 -11.70
CA ASN A 143 10.87 8.14 -12.45
C ASN A 143 11.16 6.65 -12.28
N HIS A 144 10.68 6.03 -11.19
CA HIS A 144 11.04 4.65 -10.84
C HIS A 144 9.85 3.68 -10.91
N GLY A 145 8.79 3.89 -10.10
CA GLY A 145 7.70 2.92 -9.98
C GLY A 145 6.63 3.34 -9.00
N VAL A 146 5.92 2.33 -8.51
CA VAL A 146 4.90 2.46 -7.47
C VAL A 146 5.54 2.53 -6.09
N VAL A 147 4.77 3.00 -5.13
CA VAL A 147 5.15 3.05 -3.71
C VAL A 147 4.09 2.33 -2.89
N GLU A 148 4.50 1.44 -2.04
CA GLU A 148 3.64 0.85 -1.02
C GLU A 148 3.63 1.74 0.20
N ILE A 149 2.45 2.14 0.69
CA ILE A 149 2.35 2.92 1.92
C ILE A 149 1.53 2.20 2.98
N GLY A 150 1.99 2.33 4.23
CA GLY A 150 1.24 1.97 5.42
C GLY A 150 0.87 3.23 6.18
N ILE A 151 -0.41 3.44 6.45
CA ILE A 151 -0.95 4.66 7.04
C ILE A 151 -2.02 4.37 8.07
N TRP A 152 -2.33 5.34 8.93
CA TRP A 152 -3.56 5.34 9.70
C TRP A 152 -4.72 5.78 8.81
N TRP A 153 -5.69 4.88 8.61
CA TRP A 153 -6.91 5.17 7.87
C TRP A 153 -7.87 5.95 8.75
N ARG A 154 -8.53 6.95 8.15
CA ARG A 154 -9.51 7.78 8.85
C ARG A 154 -10.92 7.47 8.39
N ASP A 155 -11.91 7.68 9.23
CA ASP A 155 -13.32 7.37 8.91
C ASP A 155 -13.84 8.16 7.70
N SER A 156 -13.37 9.40 7.49
CA SER A 156 -13.67 10.20 6.29
C SER A 156 -13.16 9.60 4.97
N MET A 157 -12.19 8.68 5.02
CA MET A 157 -11.56 8.09 3.84
C MET A 157 -12.30 6.87 3.27
N PHE A 158 -13.35 6.36 3.95
CA PHE A 158 -14.10 5.21 3.44
C PHE A 158 -14.86 5.52 2.16
N ASP A 159 -15.36 6.74 2.01
CA ASP A 159 -16.20 7.17 0.92
C ASP A 159 -15.57 8.38 0.20
N PRO A 160 -14.71 8.14 -0.81
CA PRO A 160 -14.21 9.21 -1.67
C PRO A 160 -15.36 10.00 -2.31
N ASP A 161 -15.14 11.26 -2.59
CA ASP A 161 -16.12 12.05 -3.34
C ASP A 161 -16.37 11.44 -4.75
N PRO A 162 -17.39 11.91 -5.52
CA PRO A 162 -17.68 11.38 -6.86
C PRO A 162 -16.51 11.52 -7.86
N SER A 163 -15.53 12.37 -7.60
CA SER A 163 -14.30 12.50 -8.40
C SER A 163 -13.18 11.55 -7.95
N GLY A 164 -13.40 10.79 -6.88
CA GLY A 164 -12.45 9.88 -6.25
C GLY A 164 -11.49 10.57 -5.29
N LEU A 165 -11.71 11.84 -4.93
CA LEU A 165 -10.85 12.56 -3.99
C LEU A 165 -11.20 12.19 -2.55
N LEU A 166 -10.16 11.87 -1.76
CA LEU A 166 -10.28 11.57 -0.33
C LEU A 166 -10.25 12.85 0.51
N ASP A 167 -10.97 12.81 1.62
CA ASP A 167 -10.88 13.76 2.73
C ASP A 167 -10.19 13.10 3.93
N ILE A 168 -9.26 13.79 4.57
CA ILE A 168 -8.51 13.30 5.74
C ILE A 168 -8.93 13.94 7.06
N SER A 169 -10.08 14.58 7.12
CA SER A 169 -10.54 15.32 8.30
C SER A 169 -11.01 14.46 9.47
N GLY A 170 -11.24 13.15 9.23
CA GLY A 170 -11.83 12.24 10.20
C GLY A 170 -10.87 11.72 11.28
N GLN A 171 -11.39 10.79 12.09
CA GLN A 171 -10.65 10.12 13.19
C GLN A 171 -9.93 8.87 12.67
N HIS A 172 -8.82 8.47 13.30
CA HIS A 172 -8.18 7.18 13.04
C HIS A 172 -9.13 6.02 13.39
N VAL A 173 -9.23 5.05 12.48
CA VAL A 173 -10.10 3.88 12.64
C VAL A 173 -9.36 2.55 12.50
N GLY A 174 -8.10 2.57 12.05
CA GLY A 174 -7.21 1.40 11.95
C GLY A 174 -6.05 1.64 11.00
N GLY A 175 -5.10 0.72 10.97
CA GLY A 175 -3.97 0.76 10.05
C GLY A 175 -4.34 0.19 8.68
N HIS A 176 -3.94 0.85 7.59
CA HIS A 176 -4.20 0.39 6.20
C HIS A 176 -2.94 0.43 5.35
N ALA A 177 -2.80 -0.57 4.48
CA ALA A 177 -1.76 -0.60 3.46
C ALA A 177 -2.39 -0.40 2.08
N ILE A 178 -1.79 0.46 1.25
CA ILE A 178 -2.35 0.82 -0.05
C ILE A 178 -1.24 1.18 -1.06
N CYS A 179 -1.42 0.76 -2.32
CA CYS A 179 -0.47 1.01 -3.39
C CYS A 179 -0.65 2.40 -4.00
N VAL A 180 0.35 3.27 -3.89
CA VAL A 180 0.41 4.54 -4.63
C VAL A 180 1.01 4.27 -6.00
N ARG A 181 0.22 4.48 -7.05
CA ARG A 181 0.58 4.10 -8.42
C ARG A 181 0.78 5.27 -9.38
N GLY A 182 0.84 6.48 -8.87
CA GLY A 182 1.13 7.64 -9.69
C GLY A 182 0.83 8.95 -9.01
N HIS A 183 1.16 10.03 -9.70
CA HIS A 183 0.78 11.37 -9.29
C HIS A 183 0.54 12.26 -10.52
N ALA A 184 -0.19 13.35 -10.30
CA ALA A 184 -0.42 14.40 -11.29
C ALA A 184 -0.12 15.76 -10.68
N LEU A 185 0.85 16.49 -11.27
CA LEU A 185 1.22 17.84 -10.85
C LEU A 185 0.03 18.79 -10.87
N LYS A 186 -0.86 18.60 -11.86
CA LYS A 186 -2.10 19.36 -12.02
C LYS A 186 -3.18 18.42 -12.52
N ARG A 187 -4.19 18.18 -11.69
CA ARG A 187 -5.41 17.48 -12.06
C ARG A 187 -6.61 18.31 -11.63
N ARG A 188 -7.56 18.47 -12.52
CA ARG A 188 -8.79 19.22 -12.25
C ARG A 188 -9.81 18.33 -11.55
N PHE A 189 -10.33 18.82 -10.43
CA PHE A 189 -11.41 18.19 -9.67
C PHE A 189 -12.61 19.12 -9.62
N PRO A 190 -13.84 18.61 -9.86
CA PRO A 190 -15.06 19.39 -9.71
C PRO A 190 -15.15 20.00 -8.31
N GLY A 191 -15.41 21.30 -8.21
CA GLY A 191 -15.51 22.02 -6.93
C GLY A 191 -14.19 22.36 -6.24
N HIS A 192 -13.05 21.77 -6.66
CA HIS A 192 -11.75 21.97 -6.01
C HIS A 192 -10.70 22.66 -6.89
N GLY A 193 -10.95 22.77 -8.21
CA GLY A 193 -9.98 23.35 -9.15
C GLY A 193 -8.86 22.39 -9.54
N GLU A 194 -7.66 22.94 -9.82
CA GLU A 194 -6.46 22.14 -10.12
C GLU A 194 -5.68 21.83 -8.83
N LEU A 195 -5.40 20.56 -8.63
CA LEU A 195 -4.69 20.05 -7.46
C LEU A 195 -3.46 19.23 -7.89
N HIS A 196 -2.42 19.25 -7.06
CA HIS A 196 -1.35 18.26 -7.09
C HIS A 196 -1.79 17.05 -6.26
N VAL A 197 -1.93 15.89 -6.89
CA VAL A 197 -2.48 14.71 -6.25
C VAL A 197 -1.65 13.47 -6.53
N VAL A 198 -1.71 12.51 -5.61
CA VAL A 198 -1.31 11.13 -5.84
C VAL A 198 -2.53 10.28 -6.21
N ARG A 199 -2.30 9.18 -6.92
CA ARG A 199 -3.31 8.19 -7.29
C ARG A 199 -2.99 6.87 -6.60
N LEU A 200 -3.95 6.36 -5.85
CA LEU A 200 -3.84 5.15 -5.06
C LEU A 200 -4.75 4.06 -5.63
N ARG A 201 -4.31 2.80 -5.58
CA ARG A 201 -5.11 1.61 -5.86
C ARG A 201 -5.45 0.93 -4.54
N ASN A 202 -6.76 0.88 -4.21
CA ASN A 202 -7.24 0.22 -3.00
C ASN A 202 -7.59 -1.24 -3.26
N SER A 203 -7.70 -2.02 -2.19
CA SER A 203 -8.02 -3.45 -2.18
C SER A 203 -9.47 -3.75 -1.81
N TRP A 204 -10.40 -2.86 -2.14
CA TRP A 204 -11.84 -2.98 -1.87
C TRP A 204 -12.67 -3.13 -3.15
N GLY A 205 -12.08 -3.77 -4.16
CA GLY A 205 -12.73 -4.07 -5.41
C GLY A 205 -12.84 -2.88 -6.37
N LYS A 206 -13.35 -3.16 -7.57
CA LYS A 206 -13.45 -2.17 -8.66
C LYS A 206 -14.56 -1.14 -8.42
N THR A 207 -15.55 -1.47 -7.63
CA THR A 207 -16.73 -0.62 -7.39
C THR A 207 -16.49 0.47 -6.34
N TRP A 208 -15.42 0.35 -5.53
CA TRP A 208 -15.03 1.38 -4.58
C TRP A 208 -14.29 2.52 -5.27
N GLY A 209 -14.52 3.74 -4.82
CA GLY A 209 -13.87 4.94 -5.35
C GLY A 209 -14.10 5.13 -6.87
N LEU A 210 -13.06 5.54 -7.58
CA LEU A 210 -13.08 5.70 -9.04
C LEU A 210 -12.43 4.50 -9.72
N ASP A 211 -13.20 3.46 -10.07
CA ASP A 211 -12.69 2.19 -10.61
C ASP A 211 -11.62 1.53 -9.71
N GLY A 212 -11.86 1.47 -8.40
CA GLY A 212 -10.95 0.91 -7.40
C GLY A 212 -9.76 1.80 -7.05
N ASP A 213 -9.69 2.99 -7.62
CA ASP A 213 -8.69 4.00 -7.28
C ASP A 213 -9.30 5.14 -6.45
N CYS A 214 -8.43 5.87 -5.79
CA CYS A 214 -8.75 7.17 -5.20
C CYS A 214 -7.60 8.15 -5.45
N PHE A 215 -7.85 9.41 -5.12
CA PHE A 215 -6.85 10.48 -5.17
C PHE A 215 -6.72 11.14 -3.80
N LEU A 216 -5.51 11.55 -3.49
CA LEU A 216 -5.19 12.29 -2.28
C LEU A 216 -4.34 13.49 -2.67
N ARG A 217 -4.59 14.65 -2.07
CA ARG A 217 -3.70 15.81 -2.26
C ARG A 217 -2.31 15.44 -1.75
N VAL A 218 -1.28 16.00 -2.36
CA VAL A 218 0.10 15.74 -1.94
C VAL A 218 0.34 16.23 -0.52
N GLU A 219 -0.19 17.39 -0.16
CA GLU A 219 -0.12 17.92 1.20
C GLU A 219 -0.84 17.05 2.25
N ASP A 220 -1.95 16.41 1.85
CA ASP A 220 -2.66 15.47 2.70
C ASP A 220 -1.88 14.17 2.87
N LEU A 221 -1.25 13.67 1.79
CA LEU A 221 -0.36 12.50 1.87
C LEU A 221 0.83 12.76 2.79
N GLU A 222 1.47 13.93 2.67
CA GLU A 222 2.56 14.33 3.55
C GLU A 222 2.10 14.35 5.02
N THR A 223 0.91 14.89 5.28
CA THR A 223 0.32 14.93 6.62
C THR A 223 0.13 13.53 7.21
N ILE A 224 -0.45 12.59 6.45
CA ILE A 224 -0.71 11.24 6.96
C ILE A 224 0.56 10.36 6.99
N LEU A 225 1.58 10.65 6.18
CA LEU A 225 2.87 9.97 6.29
C LEU A 225 3.64 10.45 7.53
N ASN A 226 3.55 11.72 7.88
CA ASN A 226 4.13 12.27 9.11
C ASN A 226 3.38 11.85 10.39
N ASP A 227 2.20 11.26 10.26
CA ASP A 227 1.36 10.72 11.33
C ASP A 227 1.58 9.19 11.45
N ASP A 228 2.83 8.80 11.74
CA ASP A 228 3.28 7.41 11.84
C ASP A 228 3.06 6.56 10.58
N GLY A 229 3.03 7.19 9.41
CA GLY A 229 3.00 6.52 8.12
C GLY A 229 4.37 6.03 7.69
N GLU A 230 4.38 5.13 6.73
CA GLU A 230 5.58 4.58 6.11
C GLU A 230 5.42 4.46 4.60
N ALA A 231 6.52 4.60 3.86
CA ALA A 231 6.53 4.48 2.40
C ALA A 231 7.66 3.57 1.93
N CYS A 232 7.31 2.38 1.44
CA CYS A 232 8.24 1.36 0.98
C CYS A 232 8.26 1.28 -0.55
N ILE A 233 9.44 1.21 -1.13
CA ILE A 233 9.67 1.28 -2.57
C ILE A 233 10.25 -0.05 -3.06
N PRO A 234 9.53 -0.80 -3.93
CA PRO A 234 10.06 -2.00 -4.56
C PRO A 234 11.17 -1.64 -5.54
N MET A 235 12.35 -2.27 -5.41
CA MET A 235 13.53 -2.07 -6.26
C MET A 235 13.80 -3.30 -7.11
N GLY A 236 14.24 -3.11 -8.36
CA GLY A 236 14.59 -4.21 -9.25
C GLY A 236 13.41 -5.13 -9.55
N LYS A 237 12.25 -4.55 -9.83
CA LYS A 237 10.99 -5.29 -9.98
C LYS A 237 10.98 -6.21 -11.21
N HIS A 238 10.50 -7.43 -11.03
CA HIS A 238 10.42 -8.47 -12.04
C HIS A 238 9.00 -8.93 -12.33
N SER A 239 8.76 -9.29 -13.59
CA SER A 239 7.53 -10.00 -14.00
C SER A 239 7.78 -11.49 -13.92
N LEU A 240 7.13 -12.18 -13.01
CA LEU A 240 7.25 -13.64 -12.91
C LEU A 240 6.43 -14.33 -14.00
N LYS A 241 7.03 -15.32 -14.65
CA LYS A 241 6.33 -16.16 -15.64
C LYS A 241 5.39 -17.16 -14.97
N GLN A 242 5.71 -17.56 -13.75
CA GLN A 242 4.93 -18.47 -12.93
C GLN A 242 4.91 -17.94 -11.50
N LEU A 243 3.72 -17.90 -10.90
CA LEU A 243 3.55 -17.53 -9.50
C LEU A 243 4.03 -18.66 -8.56
N PRO A 244 4.59 -18.31 -7.39
CA PRO A 244 5.05 -19.26 -6.38
C PRO A 244 3.91 -20.05 -5.72
#